data_e887b427973f1ca04071814528d16569
#
_entry.id   e887b427973f1ca04071814528d16569
#
_cell.length_a   1.000
_cell.length_b   1.000
_cell.length_c   1.000
_cell.angle_alpha   90.00
_cell.angle_beta   90.00
_cell.angle_gamma   90.00
#
_symmetry.space_group_name_H-M   'P 1'
#
loop_
_entity.id
_entity.type
_entity.pdbx_description
1 polymer ?
#
loop_
_entity_poly.entity_id
_entity_poly.type
_entity_poly.pdbx_seq_one_letter_code
_entity_poly.pdbx_strand_id
1 'polypeptide(L)'
;MSKKIGILTSGGDCAGLNTVIRAVTLRAVNKYNWQVYGIKDGTLGLMTNPLNIVELKPKDFDGHLMRMGGTFLGSNNKGNPFNSDISDQIIDGFKKTKLDALIGIGGDGSMKILQALTKKGGINFVGIPKTIDNDVKENELSIGYDTAVDTATNALDMLQPTAASHRRAMILEVMGRDAGHIALNAGIAGGADVILIPEIPYSLKSISRHIDRKSVV
;
A
#
# COMPACT_ATOMS: atom_id res chain seq x y z
N MET A 1 8.84 -27.68 16.60
CA MET A 1 9.72 -27.24 15.47
C MET A 1 9.49 -25.75 15.25
N SER A 2 10.58 -24.99 15.01
CA SER A 2 10.48 -23.57 14.64
C SER A 2 9.84 -23.45 13.26
N LYS A 3 8.82 -22.59 13.09
CA LYS A 3 8.18 -22.36 11.79
C LYS A 3 8.99 -21.43 10.93
N LYS A 4 8.84 -21.56 9.62
CA LYS A 4 9.43 -20.67 8.59
C LYS A 4 8.32 -19.96 7.85
N ILE A 5 8.33 -18.64 7.85
CA ILE A 5 7.32 -17.84 7.16
C ILE A 5 7.95 -16.99 6.07
N GLY A 6 7.25 -16.88 4.93
CA GLY A 6 7.60 -15.97 3.85
C GLY A 6 6.86 -14.66 3.99
N ILE A 7 7.48 -13.55 3.57
CA ILE A 7 6.83 -12.25 3.47
C ILE A 7 7.18 -11.61 2.13
N LEU A 8 6.19 -11.04 1.45
CA LEU A 8 6.38 -10.29 0.20
C LEU A 8 5.51 -9.04 0.17
N THR A 9 5.90 -8.11 -0.69
CA THR A 9 5.12 -6.93 -1.07
C THR A 9 4.66 -7.06 -2.51
N SER A 10 3.43 -6.65 -2.81
CA SER A 10 2.81 -6.79 -4.13
C SER A 10 2.01 -5.54 -4.51
N GLY A 11 2.05 -5.19 -5.80
CA GLY A 11 1.39 -4.01 -6.33
C GLY A 11 2.23 -2.74 -6.16
N GLY A 12 1.57 -1.56 -6.18
CA GLY A 12 2.23 -0.28 -5.91
C GLY A 12 2.82 -0.21 -4.50
N ASP A 13 3.82 0.61 -4.32
CA ASP A 13 4.41 0.88 -3.00
C ASP A 13 3.68 2.02 -2.27
N CYS A 14 4.00 2.19 -1.01
CA CYS A 14 3.57 3.30 -0.17
C CYS A 14 4.49 3.47 1.04
N ALA A 15 4.26 4.52 1.80
CA ALA A 15 4.92 4.69 3.10
C ALA A 15 4.55 3.56 4.07
N GLY A 16 5.48 3.17 4.94
CA GLY A 16 5.26 2.22 6.03
C GLY A 16 5.52 0.75 5.71
N LEU A 17 5.78 0.36 4.45
CA LEU A 17 6.02 -1.04 4.08
C LEU A 17 7.20 -1.67 4.82
N ASN A 18 8.33 -0.96 4.91
CA ASN A 18 9.51 -1.45 5.63
C ASN A 18 9.24 -1.61 7.13
N THR A 19 8.40 -0.75 7.70
CA THR A 19 7.96 -0.83 9.09
C THR A 19 7.11 -2.08 9.34
N VAL A 20 6.21 -2.40 8.42
CA VAL A 20 5.39 -3.63 8.50
C VAL A 20 6.27 -4.87 8.42
N ILE A 21 7.20 -4.94 7.47
CA ILE A 21 8.12 -6.08 7.33
C ILE A 21 8.95 -6.25 8.60
N ARG A 22 9.45 -5.14 9.17
CA ARG A 22 10.16 -5.16 10.47
C ARG A 22 9.27 -5.68 11.59
N ALA A 23 8.06 -5.16 11.73
CA ALA A 23 7.15 -5.55 12.81
C ALA A 23 6.85 -7.06 12.77
N VAL A 24 6.57 -7.60 11.58
CA VAL A 24 6.37 -9.04 11.37
C VAL A 24 7.63 -9.81 11.76
N THR A 25 8.81 -9.39 11.28
CA THR A 25 10.08 -10.07 11.55
C THR A 25 10.40 -10.08 13.04
N LEU A 26 10.34 -8.93 13.71
CA LEU A 26 10.62 -8.83 15.14
C LEU A 26 9.66 -9.69 15.96
N ARG A 27 8.37 -9.67 15.62
CA ARG A 27 7.36 -10.47 16.34
C ARG A 27 7.59 -11.95 16.17
N ALA A 28 7.82 -12.40 14.91
CA ALA A 28 8.05 -13.80 14.59
C ALA A 28 9.31 -14.35 15.27
N VAL A 29 10.42 -13.61 15.17
CA VAL A 29 11.71 -14.05 15.71
C VAL A 29 11.73 -13.97 17.24
N ASN A 30 11.41 -12.81 17.81
CA ASN A 30 11.62 -12.57 19.24
C ASN A 30 10.59 -13.26 20.14
N LYS A 31 9.32 -13.37 19.67
CA LYS A 31 8.27 -13.98 20.49
C LYS A 31 8.10 -15.48 20.22
N TYR A 32 8.21 -15.90 18.96
CA TYR A 32 7.86 -17.25 18.56
C TYR A 32 9.08 -18.10 18.17
N ASN A 33 10.27 -17.51 18.12
CA ASN A 33 11.49 -18.16 17.64
C ASN A 33 11.31 -18.77 16.23
N TRP A 34 10.59 -18.05 15.35
CA TRP A 34 10.38 -18.43 13.96
C TRP A 34 11.43 -17.79 13.07
N GLN A 35 11.63 -18.37 11.89
CA GLN A 35 12.46 -17.81 10.83
C GLN A 35 11.59 -17.05 9.84
N VAL A 36 12.04 -15.87 9.38
CA VAL A 36 11.33 -15.05 8.40
C VAL A 36 12.16 -14.89 7.15
N TYR A 37 11.54 -15.09 6.00
CA TYR A 37 12.18 -14.98 4.70
C TYR A 37 11.45 -13.94 3.85
N GLY A 38 12.18 -12.90 3.44
CA GLY A 38 11.70 -11.92 2.47
C GLY A 38 11.78 -12.48 1.05
N ILE A 39 10.68 -12.47 0.33
CA ILE A 39 10.64 -12.84 -1.08
C ILE A 39 10.77 -11.56 -1.88
N LYS A 40 11.82 -11.47 -2.70
CA LYS A 40 12.15 -10.28 -3.47
C LYS A 40 11.24 -10.12 -4.70
N ASP A 41 10.95 -8.86 -5.03
CA ASP A 41 10.20 -8.47 -6.23
C ASP A 41 8.83 -9.15 -6.34
N GLY A 42 8.14 -9.26 -5.19
CA GLY A 42 6.83 -9.90 -5.09
C GLY A 42 6.91 -11.39 -5.44
N THR A 43 5.95 -11.86 -6.23
CA THR A 43 5.91 -13.28 -6.65
C THR A 43 6.99 -13.67 -7.65
N LEU A 44 7.66 -12.69 -8.29
CA LEU A 44 8.75 -12.97 -9.24
C LEU A 44 9.92 -13.71 -8.55
N GLY A 45 10.21 -13.38 -7.30
CA GLY A 45 11.28 -14.03 -6.55
C GLY A 45 11.08 -15.54 -6.35
N LEU A 46 9.84 -16.02 -6.52
CA LEU A 46 9.50 -17.46 -6.49
C LEU A 46 9.64 -18.14 -7.86
N MET A 47 9.81 -17.36 -8.93
CA MET A 47 9.91 -17.86 -10.30
C MET A 47 11.34 -17.92 -10.83
N THR A 48 12.29 -17.34 -10.09
CA THR A 48 13.71 -17.29 -10.47
C THR A 48 14.45 -18.59 -10.12
N ASN A 49 15.56 -18.84 -10.78
CA ASN A 49 16.47 -19.96 -10.43
C ASN A 49 17.91 -19.44 -10.36
N PRO A 50 18.53 -19.38 -9.15
CA PRO A 50 17.97 -19.72 -7.84
C PRO A 50 16.82 -18.80 -7.41
N LEU A 51 15.98 -19.26 -6.46
CA LEU A 51 14.90 -18.44 -5.89
C LEU A 51 15.47 -17.18 -5.23
N ASN A 52 14.84 -16.02 -5.49
CA ASN A 52 15.29 -14.76 -4.94
C ASN A 52 14.60 -14.48 -3.58
N ILE A 53 15.10 -15.17 -2.55
CA ILE A 53 14.63 -15.03 -1.17
C ILE A 53 15.80 -14.71 -0.24
N VAL A 54 15.55 -13.96 0.83
CA VAL A 54 16.54 -13.56 1.82
C VAL A 54 16.02 -13.82 3.23
N GLU A 55 16.83 -14.40 4.11
CA GLU A 55 16.50 -14.51 5.52
C GLU A 55 16.52 -13.12 6.17
N LEU A 56 15.45 -12.78 6.89
CA LEU A 56 15.30 -11.50 7.59
C LEU A 56 15.59 -11.68 9.08
N LYS A 57 16.48 -10.86 9.60
CA LYS A 57 16.88 -10.86 11.01
C LYS A 57 16.60 -9.51 11.67
N PRO A 58 16.34 -9.46 12.99
CA PRO A 58 16.12 -8.20 13.70
C PRO A 58 17.19 -7.14 13.44
N LYS A 59 18.44 -7.52 13.31
CA LYS A 59 19.57 -6.63 13.04
C LYS A 59 19.56 -5.97 11.66
N ASP A 60 18.77 -6.50 10.71
CA ASP A 60 18.70 -5.96 9.35
C ASP A 60 17.81 -4.71 9.25
N PHE A 61 17.13 -4.36 10.36
CA PHE A 61 16.19 -3.26 10.43
C PHE A 61 16.73 -2.12 11.30
N ASP A 62 17.62 -1.33 10.75
CA ASP A 62 18.12 -0.11 11.38
C ASP A 62 17.12 1.07 11.26
N GLY A 63 17.44 2.18 11.92
CA GLY A 63 16.60 3.37 11.91
C GLY A 63 16.54 4.06 10.55
N HIS A 64 17.48 3.79 9.65
CA HIS A 64 17.49 4.34 8.30
C HIS A 64 16.43 3.65 7.43
N LEU A 65 16.44 2.33 7.40
CA LEU A 65 15.46 1.53 6.63
C LEU A 65 14.01 1.86 7.01
N MET A 66 13.76 2.14 8.29
CA MET A 66 12.42 2.51 8.79
C MET A 66 11.89 3.82 8.24
N ARG A 67 12.77 4.73 7.84
CA ARG A 67 12.43 6.06 7.31
C ARG A 67 12.41 6.11 5.79
N MET A 68 12.80 5.03 5.14
CA MET A 68 12.75 4.92 3.68
C MET A 68 11.32 4.62 3.22
N GLY A 69 10.85 5.38 2.23
CA GLY A 69 9.67 5.04 1.46
C GLY A 69 9.88 3.78 0.61
N GLY A 70 8.80 3.29 0.02
CA GLY A 70 8.85 2.08 -0.78
C GLY A 70 9.09 0.81 0.04
N THR A 71 9.65 -0.19 -0.59
CA THR A 71 9.93 -1.50 0.03
C THR A 71 11.30 -2.02 -0.35
N PHE A 72 12.12 -2.39 0.63
CA PHE A 72 13.43 -2.97 0.38
C PHE A 72 13.39 -4.39 -0.18
N LEU A 73 12.22 -5.04 -0.12
CA LEU A 73 12.00 -6.34 -0.77
C LEU A 73 11.75 -6.19 -2.27
N GLY A 74 11.44 -5.00 -2.73
CA GLY A 74 10.93 -4.77 -4.08
C GLY A 74 9.47 -5.21 -4.22
N SER A 75 8.81 -4.74 -5.27
CA SER A 75 7.42 -5.07 -5.57
C SER A 75 7.24 -5.26 -7.07
N ASN A 76 6.24 -6.02 -7.47
CA ASN A 76 5.91 -6.20 -8.87
C ASN A 76 4.40 -6.06 -9.07
N ASN A 77 4.03 -5.31 -10.10
CA ASN A 77 2.65 -5.13 -10.56
C ASN A 77 2.46 -5.59 -12.02
N LYS A 78 3.46 -6.28 -12.58
CA LYS A 78 3.43 -6.79 -13.97
C LYS A 78 3.11 -8.27 -14.01
N GLY A 79 2.52 -8.70 -15.12
CA GLY A 79 2.15 -10.08 -15.39
C GLY A 79 0.68 -10.38 -15.09
N ASN A 80 0.22 -11.51 -15.61
CA ASN A 80 -1.13 -12.02 -15.33
C ASN A 80 -1.01 -13.30 -14.47
N PRO A 81 -1.09 -13.15 -13.13
CA PRO A 81 -0.95 -14.29 -12.22
C PRO A 81 -2.13 -15.28 -12.28
N PHE A 82 -3.20 -14.95 -13.02
CA PHE A 82 -4.28 -15.89 -13.31
C PHE A 82 -3.99 -16.79 -14.53
N ASN A 83 -2.90 -16.52 -15.26
CA ASN A 83 -2.39 -17.48 -16.23
C ASN A 83 -1.96 -18.77 -15.49
N SER A 84 -2.46 -19.93 -15.93
CA SER A 84 -2.22 -21.22 -15.27
C SER A 84 -0.72 -21.51 -15.10
N ASP A 85 0.06 -21.28 -16.15
CA ASP A 85 1.50 -21.61 -16.15
C ASP A 85 2.27 -20.74 -15.17
N ILE A 86 1.95 -19.45 -15.08
CA ILE A 86 2.57 -18.51 -14.12
C ILE A 86 2.16 -18.88 -12.70
N SER A 87 0.88 -19.16 -12.47
CA SER A 87 0.40 -19.54 -11.13
C SER A 87 1.03 -20.82 -10.63
N ASP A 88 1.22 -21.81 -11.49
CA ASP A 88 1.85 -23.08 -11.13
C ASP A 88 3.35 -22.90 -10.83
N GLN A 89 4.06 -22.08 -11.61
CA GLN A 89 5.46 -21.74 -11.34
C GLN A 89 5.63 -21.05 -9.97
N ILE A 90 4.74 -20.10 -9.62
CA ILE A 90 4.77 -19.42 -8.32
C ILE A 90 4.54 -20.42 -7.18
N ILE A 91 3.53 -21.29 -7.33
CA ILE A 91 3.19 -22.31 -6.32
C ILE A 91 4.34 -23.31 -6.16
N ASP A 92 4.93 -23.78 -7.23
CA ASP A 92 6.07 -24.70 -7.20
C ASP A 92 7.30 -24.03 -6.60
N GLY A 93 7.55 -22.77 -6.94
CA GLY A 93 8.59 -21.96 -6.30
C GLY A 93 8.39 -21.88 -4.79
N PHE A 94 7.17 -21.56 -4.34
CA PHE A 94 6.86 -21.52 -2.90
C PHE A 94 7.12 -22.89 -2.23
N LYS A 95 6.66 -23.98 -2.80
CA LYS A 95 6.89 -25.34 -2.27
C LYS A 95 8.38 -25.67 -2.12
N LYS A 96 9.20 -25.26 -3.09
CA LYS A 96 10.67 -25.44 -3.02
C LYS A 96 11.31 -24.68 -1.85
N THR A 97 10.72 -23.58 -1.39
CA THR A 97 11.23 -22.83 -0.24
C THR A 97 11.08 -23.56 1.08
N LYS A 98 10.16 -24.52 1.18
CA LYS A 98 9.77 -25.21 2.41
C LYS A 98 9.28 -24.26 3.53
N LEU A 99 8.63 -23.18 3.15
CA LEU A 99 7.99 -22.24 4.08
C LEU A 99 6.62 -22.78 4.52
N ASP A 100 6.28 -22.58 5.79
CA ASP A 100 5.02 -23.05 6.41
C ASP A 100 3.83 -22.13 6.07
N ALA A 101 4.08 -20.83 5.82
CA ALA A 101 3.06 -19.84 5.53
C ALA A 101 3.62 -18.66 4.75
N LEU A 102 2.74 -17.92 4.10
CA LEU A 102 3.01 -16.70 3.36
C LEU A 102 2.28 -15.51 3.97
N ILE A 103 2.98 -14.41 4.19
CA ILE A 103 2.40 -13.10 4.47
C ILE A 103 2.53 -12.24 3.21
N GLY A 104 1.41 -11.74 2.72
CA GLY A 104 1.39 -10.83 1.57
C GLY A 104 0.94 -9.44 1.97
N ILE A 105 1.72 -8.42 1.60
CA ILE A 105 1.39 -7.02 1.81
C ILE A 105 0.98 -6.42 0.47
N GLY A 106 -0.25 -5.92 0.34
CA GLY A 106 -0.73 -5.39 -0.94
C GLY A 106 -2.10 -4.74 -0.87
N GLY A 107 -2.51 -4.09 -1.97
CA GLY A 107 -3.85 -3.54 -2.15
C GLY A 107 -4.88 -4.61 -2.55
N ASP A 108 -6.11 -4.19 -2.79
CA ASP A 108 -7.25 -5.07 -3.10
C ASP A 108 -6.96 -6.08 -4.22
N GLY A 109 -6.43 -5.62 -5.35
CA GLY A 109 -6.08 -6.51 -6.47
C GLY A 109 -5.01 -7.54 -6.10
N SER A 110 -3.97 -7.12 -5.37
CA SER A 110 -2.91 -8.03 -4.89
C SER A 110 -3.44 -9.05 -3.90
N MET A 111 -4.35 -8.66 -2.99
CA MET A 111 -4.98 -9.57 -2.04
C MET A 111 -5.79 -10.66 -2.75
N LYS A 112 -6.62 -10.28 -3.74
CA LYS A 112 -7.40 -11.23 -4.56
C LYS A 112 -6.49 -12.24 -5.27
N ILE A 113 -5.40 -11.76 -5.87
CA ILE A 113 -4.42 -12.61 -6.56
C ILE A 113 -3.74 -13.57 -5.60
N LEU A 114 -3.18 -13.06 -4.51
CA LEU A 114 -2.45 -13.87 -3.54
C LEU A 114 -3.37 -14.89 -2.86
N GLN A 115 -4.61 -14.51 -2.55
CA GLN A 115 -5.62 -15.42 -2.01
C GLN A 115 -5.93 -16.57 -3.00
N ALA A 116 -6.13 -16.25 -4.28
CA ALA A 116 -6.39 -17.27 -5.30
C ALA A 116 -5.20 -18.24 -5.46
N LEU A 117 -3.98 -17.72 -5.54
CA LEU A 117 -2.75 -18.50 -5.64
C LEU A 117 -2.55 -19.41 -4.43
N THR A 118 -2.69 -18.86 -3.23
CA THR A 118 -2.46 -19.61 -1.99
C THR A 118 -3.53 -20.67 -1.77
N LYS A 119 -4.79 -20.39 -2.12
CA LYS A 119 -5.88 -21.36 -2.11
C LYS A 119 -5.61 -22.51 -3.09
N LYS A 120 -5.20 -22.20 -4.34
CA LYS A 120 -4.82 -23.21 -5.35
C LYS A 120 -3.65 -24.08 -4.89
N GLY A 121 -2.64 -23.44 -4.25
CA GLY A 121 -1.42 -24.10 -3.80
C GLY A 121 -1.51 -24.83 -2.46
N GLY A 122 -2.62 -24.69 -1.72
CA GLY A 122 -2.75 -25.21 -0.35
C GLY A 122 -1.80 -24.49 0.64
N ILE A 123 -1.52 -23.20 0.42
CA ILE A 123 -0.55 -22.41 1.20
C ILE A 123 -1.30 -21.63 2.29
N ASN A 124 -0.85 -21.71 3.53
CA ASN A 124 -1.35 -20.88 4.61
C ASN A 124 -1.02 -19.41 4.30
N PHE A 125 -2.02 -18.53 4.35
CA PHE A 125 -1.88 -17.14 3.92
C PHE A 125 -2.47 -16.16 4.91
N VAL A 126 -1.74 -15.05 5.12
CA VAL A 126 -2.23 -13.87 5.84
C VAL A 126 -1.96 -12.64 4.97
N GLY A 127 -3.02 -11.88 4.67
CA GLY A 127 -2.93 -10.61 3.95
C GLY A 127 -2.81 -9.42 4.91
N ILE A 128 -1.96 -8.46 4.56
CA ILE A 128 -1.86 -7.16 5.24
C ILE A 128 -2.27 -6.08 4.25
N PRO A 129 -3.40 -5.38 4.47
CA PRO A 129 -3.89 -4.34 3.58
C PRO A 129 -2.92 -3.16 3.49
N LYS A 130 -2.52 -2.83 2.27
CA LYS A 130 -1.64 -1.73 1.93
C LYS A 130 -2.16 -1.04 0.68
N THR A 131 -2.63 0.19 0.83
CA THR A 131 -3.03 1.10 -0.25
C THR A 131 -3.18 2.50 0.32
N ILE A 132 -2.82 3.52 -0.45
CA ILE A 132 -3.09 4.90 -0.07
C ILE A 132 -4.56 5.27 -0.26
N ASP A 133 -5.30 4.53 -1.09
CA ASP A 133 -6.69 4.82 -1.44
C ASP A 133 -7.69 4.41 -0.34
N ASN A 134 -7.25 3.60 0.62
CA ASN A 134 -8.05 3.03 1.71
C ASN A 134 -9.33 2.33 1.23
N ASP A 135 -9.23 1.62 0.11
CA ASP A 135 -10.34 0.99 -0.62
C ASP A 135 -10.47 -0.53 -0.40
N VAL A 136 -9.71 -1.09 0.54
CA VAL A 136 -9.81 -2.52 0.91
C VAL A 136 -10.99 -2.73 1.85
N LYS A 137 -11.96 -3.54 1.43
CA LYS A 137 -13.16 -3.83 2.22
C LYS A 137 -12.83 -4.51 3.55
N GLU A 138 -13.71 -4.31 4.55
CA GLU A 138 -13.61 -4.90 5.89
C GLU A 138 -12.30 -4.53 6.61
N ASN A 139 -11.72 -3.39 6.26
CA ASN A 139 -10.52 -2.83 6.87
C ASN A 139 -10.75 -1.35 7.17
N GLU A 140 -10.47 -0.91 8.38
CA GLU A 140 -10.66 0.49 8.78
C GLU A 140 -9.61 1.39 8.15
N LEU A 141 -8.33 1.03 8.30
CA LEU A 141 -7.20 1.80 7.80
C LEU A 141 -6.17 0.90 7.13
N SER A 142 -5.84 1.21 5.88
CA SER A 142 -4.79 0.55 5.13
C SER A 142 -3.42 1.20 5.40
N ILE A 143 -2.38 0.39 5.40
CA ILE A 143 -0.99 0.89 5.50
C ILE A 143 -0.71 1.86 4.37
N GLY A 144 -0.24 3.07 4.70
CA GLY A 144 0.12 4.13 3.77
C GLY A 144 -0.95 5.23 3.60
N TYR A 145 -2.18 4.98 3.99
CA TYR A 145 -3.28 5.93 3.84
C TYR A 145 -3.07 7.22 4.66
N ASP A 146 -2.82 7.12 5.97
CA ASP A 146 -2.63 8.28 6.83
C ASP A 146 -1.49 9.18 6.35
N THR A 147 -0.39 8.58 5.92
CA THR A 147 0.74 9.36 5.36
C THR A 147 0.35 10.08 4.06
N ALA A 148 -0.50 9.47 3.24
CA ALA A 148 -0.99 10.12 2.02
C ALA A 148 -1.91 11.30 2.34
N VAL A 149 -2.80 11.17 3.33
CA VAL A 149 -3.67 12.25 3.82
C VAL A 149 -2.83 13.39 4.39
N ASP A 150 -1.84 13.09 5.25
CA ASP A 150 -0.94 14.09 5.82
C ASP A 150 -0.16 14.85 4.73
N THR A 151 0.37 14.13 3.74
CA THR A 151 1.08 14.75 2.61
C THR A 151 0.17 15.69 1.80
N ALA A 152 -1.06 15.28 1.53
CA ALA A 152 -2.03 16.10 0.81
C ALA A 152 -2.47 17.32 1.64
N THR A 153 -2.66 17.18 2.95
CA THR A 153 -2.97 18.27 3.88
C THR A 153 -1.86 19.30 3.90
N ASN A 154 -0.61 18.86 4.04
CA ASN A 154 0.56 19.76 3.99
C ASN A 154 0.66 20.51 2.64
N ALA A 155 0.33 19.85 1.53
CA ALA A 155 0.29 20.50 0.22
C ALA A 155 -0.81 21.58 0.14
N LEU A 156 -2.00 21.34 0.71
CA LEU A 156 -3.07 22.34 0.82
C LEU A 156 -2.61 23.54 1.65
N ASP A 157 -1.98 23.34 2.79
CA ASP A 157 -1.45 24.41 3.63
C ASP A 157 -0.46 25.30 2.88
N MET A 158 0.41 24.71 2.05
CA MET A 158 1.36 25.46 1.22
C MET A 158 0.67 26.26 0.11
N LEU A 159 -0.51 25.87 -0.37
CA LEU A 159 -1.27 26.58 -1.39
C LEU A 159 -2.07 27.77 -0.84
N GLN A 160 -2.54 27.72 0.40
CA GLN A 160 -3.38 28.73 1.02
C GLN A 160 -2.81 30.16 0.94
N PRO A 161 -1.54 30.42 1.34
CA PRO A 161 -1.00 31.79 1.32
C PRO A 161 -0.94 32.38 -0.08
N THR A 162 -0.60 31.58 -1.09
CA THR A 162 -0.52 32.07 -2.46
C THR A 162 -1.89 32.26 -3.09
N ALA A 163 -2.87 31.41 -2.74
CA ALA A 163 -4.26 31.59 -3.15
C ALA A 163 -4.82 32.95 -2.64
N ALA A 164 -4.62 33.24 -1.36
CA ALA A 164 -5.05 34.48 -0.73
C ALA A 164 -4.33 35.69 -1.33
N SER A 165 -3.00 35.66 -1.47
CA SER A 165 -2.20 36.78 -1.98
C SER A 165 -2.57 37.18 -3.41
N HIS A 166 -2.87 36.18 -4.24
CA HIS A 166 -3.18 36.41 -5.65
C HIS A 166 -4.68 36.43 -5.96
N ARG A 167 -5.55 36.23 -4.96
CA ARG A 167 -7.00 36.09 -5.14
C ARG A 167 -7.35 35.08 -6.24
N ARG A 168 -6.76 33.88 -6.12
CA ARG A 168 -6.91 32.78 -7.10
C ARG A 168 -7.50 31.57 -6.43
N ALA A 169 -8.32 30.82 -7.17
CA ALA A 169 -8.65 29.45 -6.82
C ALA A 169 -7.45 28.56 -7.16
N MET A 170 -6.98 27.78 -6.18
CA MET A 170 -5.97 26.75 -6.38
C MET A 170 -6.65 25.39 -6.39
N ILE A 171 -6.16 24.48 -7.22
CA ILE A 171 -6.68 23.13 -7.33
C ILE A 171 -5.55 22.17 -6.97
N LEU A 172 -5.81 21.31 -5.98
CA LEU A 172 -4.94 20.19 -5.64
C LEU A 172 -5.63 18.92 -6.10
N GLU A 173 -5.02 18.23 -7.06
CA GLU A 173 -5.44 16.90 -7.48
C GLU A 173 -4.70 15.85 -6.65
N VAL A 174 -5.44 14.91 -6.08
CA VAL A 174 -4.90 13.80 -5.30
C VAL A 174 -5.28 12.47 -5.91
N MET A 175 -4.54 11.42 -5.57
CA MET A 175 -4.87 10.06 -5.95
C MET A 175 -6.07 9.55 -5.15
N GLY A 176 -6.63 8.43 -5.56
CA GLY A 176 -7.77 7.75 -4.94
C GLY A 176 -8.58 6.97 -5.95
N ARG A 177 -8.46 7.29 -7.25
CA ARG A 177 -9.16 6.63 -8.35
C ARG A 177 -10.68 6.68 -8.15
N ASP A 178 -11.27 5.54 -7.72
CA ASP A 178 -12.71 5.38 -7.50
C ASP A 178 -13.11 5.64 -6.02
N ALA A 179 -12.14 5.98 -5.16
CA ALA A 179 -12.31 6.24 -3.73
C ALA A 179 -11.83 7.65 -3.37
N GLY A 180 -12.73 8.48 -2.87
CA GLY A 180 -12.46 9.87 -2.50
C GLY A 180 -11.89 10.07 -1.09
N HIS A 181 -11.39 9.04 -0.43
CA HIS A 181 -10.95 9.10 0.97
C HIS A 181 -9.84 10.11 1.22
N ILE A 182 -8.80 10.15 0.36
CA ILE A 182 -7.69 11.12 0.50
C ILE A 182 -8.22 12.55 0.31
N ALA A 183 -8.97 12.78 -0.78
CA ALA A 183 -9.52 14.10 -1.08
C ALA A 183 -10.43 14.61 0.05
N LEU A 184 -11.29 13.73 0.59
CA LEU A 184 -12.22 14.08 1.66
C LEU A 184 -11.47 14.44 2.95
N ASN A 185 -10.60 13.54 3.42
CA ASN A 185 -9.94 13.73 4.72
C ASN A 185 -8.89 14.86 4.67
N ALA A 186 -8.08 14.93 3.61
CA ALA A 186 -7.14 16.03 3.43
C ALA A 186 -7.83 17.36 3.21
N GLY A 187 -8.93 17.38 2.45
CA GLY A 187 -9.72 18.59 2.20
C GLY A 187 -10.37 19.15 3.48
N ILE A 188 -10.90 18.27 4.35
CA ILE A 188 -11.45 18.69 5.65
C ILE A 188 -10.32 19.19 6.55
N ALA A 189 -9.21 18.45 6.67
CA ALA A 189 -8.09 18.79 7.55
C ALA A 189 -7.39 20.09 7.11
N GLY A 190 -7.19 20.30 5.80
CA GLY A 190 -6.55 21.48 5.23
C GLY A 190 -7.52 22.64 4.93
N GLY A 191 -8.80 22.52 5.29
CA GLY A 191 -9.78 23.59 5.14
C GLY A 191 -10.11 23.96 3.69
N ALA A 192 -10.18 22.98 2.78
CA ALA A 192 -10.53 23.20 1.39
C ALA A 192 -11.98 23.76 1.27
N ASP A 193 -12.15 24.79 0.44
CA ASP A 193 -13.46 25.40 0.20
C ASP A 193 -14.43 24.51 -0.56
N VAL A 194 -13.90 23.64 -1.41
CA VAL A 194 -14.63 22.66 -2.20
C VAL A 194 -13.86 21.37 -2.23
N ILE A 195 -14.54 20.28 -1.93
CA ILE A 195 -13.97 18.92 -1.98
C ILE A 195 -14.78 18.12 -3.01
N LEU A 196 -14.09 17.60 -4.02
CA LEU A 196 -14.69 16.77 -5.06
C LEU A 196 -14.22 15.32 -4.87
N ILE A 197 -15.18 14.41 -4.80
CA ILE A 197 -14.92 12.98 -4.67
C ILE A 197 -15.70 12.19 -5.73
N PRO A 198 -15.17 11.07 -6.21
CA PRO A 198 -15.82 10.32 -7.29
C PRO A 198 -17.18 9.75 -6.92
N GLU A 199 -17.44 9.52 -5.62
CA GLU A 199 -18.71 8.96 -5.12
C GLU A 199 -19.89 9.94 -5.23
N ILE A 200 -19.62 11.24 -5.35
CA ILE A 200 -20.67 12.27 -5.40
C ILE A 200 -20.59 13.03 -6.73
N PRO A 201 -21.64 12.96 -7.58
CA PRO A 201 -21.70 13.77 -8.79
C PRO A 201 -21.64 15.28 -8.49
N TYR A 202 -20.88 16.02 -9.26
CA TYR A 202 -20.73 17.46 -9.09
C TYR A 202 -21.12 18.25 -10.34
N SER A 203 -21.38 19.53 -10.15
CA SER A 203 -21.71 20.49 -11.21
C SER A 203 -20.72 21.66 -11.20
N LEU A 204 -20.02 21.86 -12.30
CA LEU A 204 -19.11 22.99 -12.46
C LEU A 204 -19.79 24.32 -12.20
N LYS A 205 -21.07 24.45 -12.62
CA LYS A 205 -21.88 25.68 -12.35
C LYS A 205 -22.09 25.94 -10.86
N SER A 206 -22.29 24.88 -10.08
CA SER A 206 -22.44 24.99 -8.61
C SER A 206 -21.14 25.37 -7.94
N ILE A 207 -20.02 24.76 -8.38
CA ILE A 207 -18.67 25.04 -7.90
C ILE A 207 -18.32 26.51 -8.18
N SER A 208 -18.47 26.99 -9.42
CA SER A 208 -18.19 28.38 -9.79
C SER A 208 -18.96 29.35 -8.95
N ARG A 209 -20.28 29.15 -8.76
CA ARG A 209 -21.09 30.02 -7.89
C ARG A 209 -20.63 30.04 -6.42
N HIS A 210 -20.08 28.91 -5.92
CA HIS A 210 -19.57 28.87 -4.57
C HIS A 210 -18.27 29.65 -4.42
N ILE A 211 -17.37 29.53 -5.40
CA ILE A 211 -16.12 30.30 -5.46
C ILE A 211 -16.38 31.78 -5.59
N ASP A 212 -17.27 32.20 -6.53
CA ASP A 212 -17.64 33.62 -6.75
C ASP A 212 -18.18 34.29 -5.49
N ARG A 213 -19.00 33.59 -4.70
CA ARG A 213 -19.54 34.12 -3.44
C ARG A 213 -18.47 34.37 -2.37
N LYS A 214 -17.40 33.58 -2.33
CA LYS A 214 -16.27 33.79 -1.42
C LYS A 214 -15.31 34.89 -1.88
N SER A 215 -15.28 35.17 -3.17
CA SER A 215 -14.44 36.23 -3.75
C SER A 215 -14.97 37.67 -3.49
N VAL A 216 -16.16 37.82 -2.90
CA VAL A 216 -16.85 39.09 -2.67
C VAL A 216 -16.75 39.57 -1.20
N VAL A 217 -15.92 38.93 -0.38
CA VAL A 217 -15.69 39.35 1.03
C VAL A 217 -14.39 40.12 1.16
#